data_f2e0d0565596aa49e0c36636680f1d8c
#
_entry.id   f2e0d0565596aa49e0c36636680f1d8c
#
_cell.length_a   1.000
_cell.length_b   1.000
_cell.length_c   1.000
_cell.angle_alpha   90.00
_cell.angle_beta   90.00
_cell.angle_gamma   90.00
#
_symmetry.space_group_name_H-M   'P 1'
#
loop_
_entity.id
_entity.type
_entity.pdbx_description
1 polymer ?
#
loop_
_entity_poly.entity_id
_entity_poly.type
_entity_poly.pdbx_seq_one_letter_code
_entity_poly.pdbx_strand_id
1 'polypeptide(L)'
;MISQVKDMNEILEQALLYDFYGELLTDHQKEVYEQFVLEDLSLGEIAREEGISRQGVHDLVKRCSQTLKGYEEKLHLVEKFVSIREKV
;
A
#
# COMPACT_ATOMS: atom_id res chain seq x y z
N MET A 1 -15.67 14.73 -8.44
CA MET A 1 -14.95 14.47 -9.19
C MET A 1 -14.01 13.36 -8.99
N ILE A 2 -12.93 13.35 -9.42
CA ILE A 2 -12.22 12.22 -9.43
C ILE A 2 -11.45 11.94 -8.26
N SER A 3 -11.84 12.35 -7.14
CA SER A 3 -11.13 12.04 -5.92
C SER A 3 -11.09 10.55 -5.64
N GLN A 4 -11.91 9.78 -6.34
CA GLN A 4 -11.91 8.33 -6.16
C GLN A 4 -10.81 7.64 -6.97
N VAL A 5 -10.25 8.34 -7.93
CA VAL A 5 -9.22 7.75 -8.79
C VAL A 5 -7.88 7.87 -8.12
N LYS A 6 -7.16 6.76 -8.02
CA LYS A 6 -5.83 6.76 -7.41
C LYS A 6 -4.86 7.49 -8.32
N ASP A 7 -4.06 8.35 -7.72
CA ASP A 7 -3.00 9.05 -8.42
C ASP A 7 -1.92 8.04 -8.78
N MET A 8 -1.41 8.11 -10.01
CA MET A 8 -0.36 7.22 -10.46
C MET A 8 0.88 7.29 -9.57
N ASN A 9 1.24 8.49 -9.13
CA ASN A 9 2.38 8.65 -8.24
C ASN A 9 2.12 8.02 -6.88
N GLU A 10 0.89 8.09 -6.41
CA GLU A 10 0.52 7.49 -5.14
C GLU A 10 0.59 5.96 -5.23
N ILE A 11 0.12 5.40 -6.34
CA ILE A 11 0.16 3.96 -6.55
C ILE A 11 1.60 3.47 -6.60
N LEU A 12 2.47 4.20 -7.29
CA LEU A 12 3.88 3.85 -7.37
C LEU A 12 4.54 3.91 -6.01
N GLU A 13 4.23 4.95 -5.24
CA GLU A 13 4.78 5.08 -3.90
C GLU A 13 4.33 3.93 -3.02
N GLN A 14 3.05 3.58 -3.07
CA GLN A 14 2.53 2.48 -2.28
C GLN A 14 3.18 1.15 -2.67
N ALA A 15 3.38 0.93 -3.97
CA ALA A 15 3.99 -0.29 -4.44
C ALA A 15 5.45 -0.39 -3.98
N LEU A 16 6.19 0.72 -4.04
CA LEU A 16 7.57 0.74 -3.57
C LEU A 16 7.66 0.50 -2.07
N LEU A 17 6.79 1.14 -1.31
CA LEU A 17 6.76 0.94 0.14
C LEU A 17 6.49 -0.53 0.46
N TYR A 18 5.58 -1.13 -0.28
CA TYR A 18 5.27 -2.54 -0.08
C TYR A 18 6.45 -3.43 -0.44
N ASP A 19 7.14 -3.12 -1.54
CA ASP A 19 8.30 -3.91 -1.94
C ASP A 19 9.39 -3.91 -0.87
N PHE A 20 9.63 -2.77 -0.25
CA PHE A 20 10.68 -2.67 0.76
C PHE A 20 10.26 -3.12 2.15
N TYR A 21 9.04 -2.86 2.54
CA TYR A 21 8.60 -3.09 3.91
C TYR A 21 7.46 -4.08 4.09
N GLY A 22 6.94 -4.63 2.99
CA GLY A 22 5.77 -5.50 3.07
C GLY A 22 5.95 -6.73 3.94
N GLU A 23 7.18 -7.25 4.02
CA GLU A 23 7.45 -8.43 4.83
C GLU A 23 7.22 -8.17 6.31
N LEU A 24 7.15 -6.91 6.72
CA LEU A 24 6.91 -6.56 8.11
C LEU A 24 5.43 -6.53 8.46
N LEU A 25 4.56 -6.69 7.47
CA LEU A 25 3.12 -6.77 7.70
C LEU A 25 2.74 -8.21 8.06
N THR A 26 1.58 -8.37 8.71
CA THR A 26 1.08 -9.71 8.98
C THR A 26 0.60 -10.32 7.66
N ASP A 27 0.43 -11.64 7.63
CA ASP A 27 -0.02 -12.32 6.42
C ASP A 27 -1.36 -11.78 5.92
N HIS A 28 -2.30 -11.53 6.83
CA HIS A 28 -3.60 -11.00 6.44
C HIS A 28 -3.49 -9.58 5.89
N GLN A 29 -2.64 -8.76 6.52
CA GLN A 29 -2.42 -7.41 6.04
C GLN A 29 -1.78 -7.42 4.65
N LYS A 30 -0.82 -8.30 4.43
CA LYS A 30 -0.18 -8.43 3.13
C LYS A 30 -1.21 -8.80 2.07
N GLU A 31 -2.05 -9.77 2.36
CA GLU A 31 -3.04 -10.24 1.40
C GLU A 31 -3.99 -9.11 0.99
N VAL A 32 -4.53 -8.39 1.95
CA VAL A 32 -5.46 -7.31 1.66
C VAL A 32 -4.76 -6.16 0.94
N TYR A 33 -3.56 -5.80 1.39
CA TYR A 33 -2.84 -4.70 0.79
C TYR A 33 -2.44 -5.00 -0.66
N GLU A 34 -2.05 -6.24 -0.93
CA GLU A 34 -1.72 -6.65 -2.30
C GLU A 34 -2.94 -6.57 -3.20
N GLN A 35 -4.10 -6.99 -2.72
CA GLN A 35 -5.32 -6.89 -3.51
C GLN A 35 -5.63 -5.46 -3.87
N PHE A 36 -5.42 -4.56 -2.93
CA PHE A 36 -5.73 -3.15 -3.15
C PHE A 36 -4.70 -2.45 -4.04
N VAL A 37 -3.43 -2.65 -3.78
CA VAL A 37 -2.37 -1.92 -4.48
C VAL A 37 -1.91 -2.60 -5.76
N LEU A 38 -1.67 -3.90 -5.71
CA LEU A 38 -1.11 -4.61 -6.85
C LEU A 38 -2.16 -5.17 -7.80
N GLU A 39 -3.29 -5.63 -7.28
CA GLU A 39 -4.34 -6.20 -8.11
C GLU A 39 -5.43 -5.21 -8.46
N ASP A 40 -5.34 -4.01 -7.88
CA ASP A 40 -6.27 -2.93 -8.17
C ASP A 40 -7.74 -3.28 -7.94
N LEU A 41 -8.02 -4.10 -6.93
CA LEU A 41 -9.39 -4.42 -6.58
C LEU A 41 -10.02 -3.27 -5.80
N SER A 42 -11.34 -3.13 -5.94
CA SER A 42 -12.04 -2.10 -5.19
C SER A 42 -12.24 -2.55 -3.75
N LEU A 43 -12.54 -1.61 -2.87
CA LEU A 43 -12.79 -1.94 -1.47
C LEU A 43 -13.93 -2.93 -1.33
N GLY A 44 -14.98 -2.78 -2.15
CA GLY A 44 -16.11 -3.70 -2.11
C GLY A 44 -15.74 -5.10 -2.55
N GLU A 45 -14.90 -5.22 -3.56
CA GLU A 45 -14.44 -6.52 -4.04
C GLU A 45 -13.60 -7.21 -2.99
N ILE A 46 -12.71 -6.47 -2.33
CA ILE A 46 -11.87 -7.04 -1.29
C ILE A 46 -12.72 -7.46 -0.10
N ALA A 47 -13.69 -6.62 0.28
CA ALA A 47 -14.57 -6.93 1.39
C ALA A 47 -15.28 -8.26 1.15
N ARG A 48 -15.71 -8.49 -0.09
CA ARG A 48 -16.40 -9.72 -0.46
C ARG A 48 -15.46 -10.92 -0.37
N GLU A 49 -14.25 -10.75 -0.88
CA GLU A 49 -13.27 -11.82 -0.87
C GLU A 49 -12.84 -12.20 0.54
N GLU A 50 -12.65 -11.21 1.39
CA GLU A 50 -12.15 -11.43 2.75
C GLU A 50 -13.25 -11.67 3.79
N GLY A 51 -14.50 -11.49 3.40
CA GLY A 51 -15.60 -11.70 4.32
C GLY A 51 -15.70 -10.66 5.44
N ILE A 52 -15.26 -9.44 5.15
CA ILE A 52 -15.33 -8.35 6.13
C ILE A 52 -16.05 -7.18 5.50
N SER A 53 -16.32 -6.14 6.29
CA SER A 53 -17.04 -4.99 5.78
C SER A 53 -16.15 -4.12 4.92
N ARG A 54 -16.78 -3.32 4.05
CA ARG A 54 -16.03 -2.40 3.20
C ARG A 54 -15.26 -1.39 4.06
N GLN A 55 -15.88 -0.92 5.15
CA GLN A 55 -15.21 0.00 6.06
C GLN A 55 -14.02 -0.68 6.72
N GLY A 56 -14.15 -1.97 7.03
CA GLY A 56 -13.05 -2.74 7.60
C GLY A 56 -11.87 -2.82 6.65
N VAL A 57 -12.14 -3.00 5.35
CA VAL A 57 -11.06 -3.02 4.35
C VAL A 57 -10.38 -1.66 4.30
N HIS A 58 -11.20 -0.59 4.26
CA HIS A 58 -10.66 0.77 4.20
C HIS A 58 -9.72 1.04 5.39
N ASP A 59 -10.18 0.69 6.58
CA ASP A 59 -9.39 0.93 7.79
C ASP A 59 -8.11 0.10 7.78
N LEU A 60 -8.19 -1.13 7.29
CA LEU A 60 -7.05 -2.01 7.24
C LEU A 60 -5.99 -1.48 6.26
N VAL A 61 -6.43 -1.07 5.07
CA VAL A 61 -5.53 -0.52 4.07
C VAL A 61 -4.87 0.76 4.59
N LYS A 62 -5.67 1.63 5.22
CA LYS A 62 -5.14 2.87 5.76
C LYS A 62 -4.08 2.60 6.82
N ARG A 63 -4.35 1.64 7.70
CA ARG A 63 -3.41 1.28 8.76
C ARG A 63 -2.12 0.70 8.18
N CYS A 64 -2.23 -0.14 7.15
CA CYS A 64 -1.05 -0.69 6.50
C CYS A 64 -0.22 0.41 5.87
N SER A 65 -0.87 1.35 5.17
CA SER A 65 -0.15 2.47 4.56
C SER A 65 0.60 3.28 5.59
N GLN A 66 -0.03 3.55 6.74
CA GLN A 66 0.60 4.30 7.80
C GLN A 66 1.79 3.57 8.38
N THR A 67 1.67 2.25 8.53
CA THR A 67 2.75 1.43 9.05
C THR A 67 3.94 1.46 8.09
N LEU A 68 3.69 1.29 6.80
CA LEU A 68 4.77 1.30 5.81
C LEU A 68 5.45 2.67 5.75
N LYS A 69 4.67 3.74 5.79
CA LYS A 69 5.23 5.09 5.78
C LYS A 69 6.05 5.36 7.03
N GLY A 70 5.63 4.79 8.16
CA GLY A 70 6.38 4.91 9.39
C GLY A 70 7.76 4.29 9.30
N TYR A 71 7.86 3.14 8.65
CA TYR A 71 9.16 2.51 8.43
C TYR A 71 10.01 3.36 7.50
N GLU A 72 9.41 3.91 6.46
CA GLU A 72 10.15 4.74 5.51
C GLU A 72 10.69 6.00 6.19
N GLU A 73 9.90 6.60 7.09
CA GLU A 73 10.35 7.78 7.81
C GLU A 73 11.62 7.50 8.63
N LYS A 74 11.75 6.27 9.09
CA LYS A 74 12.91 5.90 9.92
C LYS A 74 14.08 5.37 9.08
N LEU A 75 13.79 4.62 8.06
CA LEU A 75 14.84 3.91 7.32
C LEU A 75 15.22 4.54 5.98
N HIS A 76 14.31 5.28 5.36
CA HIS A 76 14.56 5.98 4.10
C HIS A 76 15.10 5.09 2.97
N LEU A 77 14.69 3.82 2.94
CA LEU A 77 15.18 2.91 1.90
C LEU A 77 14.62 3.24 0.52
N VAL A 78 13.34 3.62 0.46
CA VAL A 78 12.74 3.99 -0.82
C VAL A 78 13.38 5.28 -1.33
N GLU A 79 13.58 6.24 -0.44
CA GLU A 79 14.20 7.50 -0.81
C GLU A 79 15.60 7.28 -1.38
N LYS A 80 16.38 6.43 -0.73
CA LYS A 80 17.74 6.13 -1.20
C LYS A 80 17.72 5.40 -2.53
N PHE A 81 16.77 4.49 -2.71
CA PHE A 81 16.63 3.75 -3.95
C PHE A 81 16.31 4.69 -5.12
N VAL A 82 15.37 5.58 -4.91
CA VAL A 82 14.98 6.53 -5.95
C VAL A 82 16.12 7.49 -6.26
N SER A 83 16.82 7.99 -5.24
CA SER A 83 17.97 8.87 -5.43
C SER A 83 19.07 8.24 -6.25
N ILE A 84 19.36 6.98 -5.98
CA ILE A 84 20.40 6.26 -6.73
C ILE A 84 20.00 6.15 -8.19
N ARG A 85 18.74 5.83 -8.46
CA ARG A 85 18.28 5.70 -9.84
C ARG A 85 18.31 7.01 -10.58
N GLU A 86 18.01 8.10 -9.91
CA GLU A 86 18.02 9.41 -10.54
C GLU A 86 19.39 9.90 -10.88
N LYS A 87 20.41 9.40 -10.20
CA LYS A 87 21.76 9.82 -10.43
C LYS A 87 22.46 9.06 -11.57
N VAL A 88 21.81 8.05 -12.06
CA VAL A 88 22.41 7.21 -13.13
C VAL A 88 22.09 7.72 -14.55
#